data_e32f54c9453450317c61643254228965
#
_entry.id   e32f54c9453450317c61643254228965
#
_cell.length_a   1.000
_cell.length_b   1.000
_cell.length_c   1.000
_cell.angle_alpha   90.00
_cell.angle_beta   90.00
_cell.angle_gamma   90.00
#
_symmetry.space_group_name_H-M   'P 1'
#
loop_
_entity.id
_entity.type
_entity.pdbx_description
1 polymer ?
#
loop_
_entity_poly.entity_id
_entity_poly.type
_entity_poly.pdbx_seq_one_letter_code
_entity_poly.pdbx_strand_id
1 'polypeptide(L)'
;MTTTVTSSALIKIHGVSDIGKVRKLNEDKFSISNLSVKDSLNTYQGEVSKDGCLMLVCDGSGGDGRGEIAAKLAVDIFQKEIFTNEQEEIGIGARLINAANKANEVIWKCSKSNPSIAGMASTLTAALVVPPQVYIVEVGDSRCYLVRDGAITQVTRDQSMVQMLIDGGVITPHTAKIHPYRNIVLQSLGARVSVVPVITSLELAQKDRLLLCSDGLSKNLPEEKMLEIIVNQEDVVIASQQLIAAANDLIADDNVTAILAMIEGDAFAKAEKAATLLLSETADGDLSEELEDLTSELSLIDEDIIN
;
A
#
# COMPACT_ATOMS: atom_id res chain seq x y z
N MET A 1 6.02 26.95 -37.85
CA MET A 1 5.60 25.62 -37.39
C MET A 1 6.11 25.45 -35.98
N THR A 2 5.27 25.70 -35.00
CA THR A 2 5.56 25.47 -33.57
C THR A 2 5.45 23.97 -33.34
N THR A 3 6.58 23.28 -33.28
CA THR A 3 6.63 21.90 -32.76
C THR A 3 6.17 21.94 -31.31
N THR A 4 4.95 21.52 -31.05
CA THR A 4 4.51 21.15 -29.72
C THR A 4 5.36 19.98 -29.28
N VAL A 5 6.34 20.22 -28.42
CA VAL A 5 7.06 19.18 -27.70
C VAL A 5 6.03 18.57 -26.74
N THR A 6 5.49 17.42 -27.10
CA THR A 6 4.67 16.64 -26.17
C THR A 6 5.58 16.12 -25.07
N SER A 7 5.39 16.63 -23.86
CA SER A 7 6.09 16.20 -22.67
C SER A 7 5.81 14.73 -22.43
N SER A 8 6.84 13.89 -22.32
CA SER A 8 6.70 12.44 -22.12
C SER A 8 6.65 12.10 -20.65
N ALA A 9 5.66 11.31 -20.26
CA ALA A 9 5.57 10.71 -18.94
C ALA A 9 5.83 9.19 -19.08
N LEU A 10 6.99 8.74 -18.65
CA LEU A 10 7.40 7.35 -18.76
C LEU A 10 7.50 6.72 -17.37
N ILE A 11 7.15 5.44 -17.29
CA ILE A 11 7.26 4.65 -16.07
C ILE A 11 7.76 3.23 -16.39
N LYS A 12 8.63 2.72 -15.52
CA LYS A 12 9.01 1.30 -15.49
C LYS A 12 8.56 0.72 -14.18
N ILE A 13 7.83 -0.39 -14.21
CA ILE A 13 7.25 -1.01 -13.03
C ILE A 13 7.48 -2.51 -13.09
N HIS A 14 7.81 -3.11 -11.94
CA HIS A 14 7.80 -4.56 -11.77
C HIS A 14 7.25 -4.91 -10.40
N GLY A 15 6.35 -5.91 -10.36
CA GLY A 15 5.80 -6.49 -9.16
C GLY A 15 6.25 -7.95 -9.00
N VAL A 16 6.53 -8.34 -7.78
CA VAL A 16 6.93 -9.69 -7.41
C VAL A 16 6.36 -10.04 -6.05
N SER A 17 5.91 -11.29 -5.91
CA SER A 17 5.39 -11.83 -4.65
C SER A 17 5.99 -13.21 -4.41
N ASP A 18 6.37 -13.48 -3.17
CA ASP A 18 6.98 -14.74 -2.71
C ASP A 18 6.28 -15.24 -1.46
N ILE A 19 6.20 -16.55 -1.31
CA ILE A 19 5.55 -17.19 -0.16
C ILE A 19 6.30 -16.98 1.17
N GLY A 20 7.56 -16.54 1.11
CA GLY A 20 8.43 -16.46 2.27
C GLY A 20 9.00 -17.82 2.69
N LYS A 21 9.65 -17.85 3.87
CA LYS A 21 10.34 -19.07 4.35
C LYS A 21 9.51 -19.94 5.29
N VAL A 22 8.42 -19.42 5.85
CA VAL A 22 7.66 -20.05 6.92
C VAL A 22 6.23 -20.41 6.49
N ARG A 23 5.58 -19.57 5.71
CA ARG A 23 4.20 -19.77 5.29
C ARG A 23 4.06 -20.93 4.30
N LYS A 24 2.87 -21.55 4.24
CA LYS A 24 2.51 -22.62 3.31
C LYS A 24 1.67 -22.16 2.14
N LEU A 25 1.06 -21.00 2.28
CA LEU A 25 0.22 -20.34 1.25
C LEU A 25 0.70 -18.91 1.09
N ASN A 26 0.55 -18.38 -0.10
CA ASN A 26 0.76 -16.96 -0.38
C ASN A 26 -0.60 -16.27 -0.43
N GLU A 27 -0.94 -15.55 0.64
CA GLU A 27 -2.19 -14.83 0.79
C GLU A 27 -2.08 -13.38 0.28
N ASP A 28 -0.87 -12.91 -0.07
CA ASP A 28 -0.65 -11.63 -0.73
C ASP A 28 -1.14 -11.65 -2.18
N LYS A 29 -1.66 -10.52 -2.65
CA LYS A 29 -1.93 -10.26 -4.07
C LYS A 29 -1.45 -8.87 -4.44
N PHE A 30 -1.02 -8.73 -5.69
CA PHE A 30 -0.69 -7.43 -6.26
C PHE A 30 -1.22 -7.31 -7.69
N SER A 31 -1.29 -6.08 -8.18
CA SER A 31 -1.62 -5.80 -9.57
C SER A 31 -0.97 -4.53 -10.05
N ILE A 32 -0.60 -4.52 -11.33
CA ILE A 32 -0.14 -3.36 -12.08
C ILE A 32 -1.05 -3.23 -13.29
N SER A 33 -1.60 -2.03 -13.53
CA SER A 33 -2.52 -1.79 -14.64
C SER A 33 -2.26 -0.44 -15.29
N ASN A 34 -2.08 -0.45 -16.60
CA ASN A 34 -2.22 0.76 -17.38
C ASN A 34 -3.72 0.97 -17.66
N LEU A 35 -4.29 2.07 -17.17
CA LEU A 35 -5.74 2.27 -17.25
C LEU A 35 -6.27 2.40 -18.68
N SER A 36 -5.44 2.83 -19.64
CA SER A 36 -5.85 2.92 -21.05
C SER A 36 -6.05 1.57 -21.72
N VAL A 37 -5.30 0.54 -21.32
CA VAL A 37 -5.40 -0.81 -21.90
C VAL A 37 -6.23 -1.76 -21.02
N LYS A 38 -6.51 -1.38 -19.77
CA LYS A 38 -7.29 -2.16 -18.79
C LYS A 38 -6.79 -3.59 -18.61
N ASP A 39 -5.46 -3.75 -18.68
CA ASP A 39 -4.80 -5.05 -18.56
C ASP A 39 -4.01 -5.13 -17.26
N SER A 40 -3.92 -6.33 -16.70
CA SER A 40 -3.22 -6.60 -15.45
C SER A 40 -1.88 -7.27 -15.76
N LEU A 41 -0.80 -6.64 -15.33
CA LEU A 41 0.57 -7.01 -15.71
C LEU A 41 1.41 -7.25 -14.45
N ASN A 42 2.47 -8.06 -14.58
CA ASN A 42 3.52 -8.14 -13.57
C ASN A 42 4.68 -7.16 -13.84
N THR A 43 4.80 -6.73 -15.08
CA THR A 43 5.82 -5.78 -15.52
C THR A 43 5.22 -4.83 -16.54
N TYR A 44 5.46 -3.54 -16.38
CA TYR A 44 5.06 -2.53 -17.32
C TYR A 44 6.22 -1.57 -17.60
N GLN A 45 6.44 -1.25 -18.87
CA GLN A 45 7.35 -0.19 -19.28
C GLN A 45 6.72 0.56 -20.47
N GLY A 46 6.48 1.85 -20.29
CA GLY A 46 5.87 2.66 -21.35
C GLY A 46 5.41 4.02 -20.86
N GLU A 47 4.63 4.68 -21.71
CA GLU A 47 4.02 5.97 -21.38
C GLU A 47 2.87 5.79 -20.37
N VAL A 48 2.86 6.69 -19.38
CA VAL A 48 1.70 6.86 -18.51
C VAL A 48 0.68 7.71 -19.25
N SER A 49 -0.46 7.12 -19.56
CA SER A 49 -1.54 7.84 -20.23
C SER A 49 -2.20 8.87 -19.30
N LYS A 50 -3.07 9.70 -19.87
CA LYS A 50 -3.90 10.66 -19.12
C LYS A 50 -4.79 9.98 -18.05
N ASP A 51 -5.14 8.72 -18.26
CA ASP A 51 -6.01 7.95 -17.36
C ASP A 51 -5.20 7.34 -16.20
N GLY A 52 -3.87 7.27 -16.35
CA GLY A 52 -2.93 6.89 -15.31
C GLY A 52 -2.44 5.44 -15.38
N CYS A 53 -1.57 5.12 -14.43
CA CYS A 53 -1.06 3.78 -14.16
C CYS A 53 -1.29 3.43 -12.70
N LEU A 54 -1.95 2.30 -12.44
CA LEU A 54 -2.37 1.85 -11.11
C LEU A 54 -1.48 0.70 -10.64
N MET A 55 -1.04 0.78 -9.40
CA MET A 55 -0.31 -0.26 -8.66
C MET A 55 -1.08 -0.57 -7.39
N LEU A 56 -1.20 -1.85 -7.02
CA LEU A 56 -1.92 -2.32 -5.84
C LEU A 56 -1.12 -3.42 -5.14
N VAL A 57 -1.06 -3.37 -3.81
CA VAL A 57 -0.63 -4.47 -2.94
C VAL A 57 -1.73 -4.72 -1.91
N CYS A 58 -2.10 -5.98 -1.73
CA CYS A 58 -3.09 -6.45 -0.78
C CYS A 58 -2.53 -7.64 -0.03
N ASP A 59 -2.42 -7.53 1.29
CA ASP A 59 -2.00 -8.59 2.20
C ASP A 59 -3.25 -9.21 2.83
N GLY A 60 -3.45 -10.51 2.58
CA GLY A 60 -4.64 -11.22 3.00
C GLY A 60 -4.47 -11.91 4.34
N SER A 61 -5.49 -11.82 5.18
CA SER A 61 -5.51 -12.45 6.51
C SER A 61 -6.78 -13.26 6.74
N GLY A 62 -6.72 -14.24 7.66
CA GLY A 62 -7.87 -15.06 8.02
C GLY A 62 -7.55 -16.55 8.21
N GLY A 63 -6.35 -16.98 7.82
CA GLY A 63 -5.89 -18.37 7.90
C GLY A 63 -6.61 -19.32 6.92
N ASP A 64 -6.05 -20.51 6.71
CA ASP A 64 -6.61 -21.58 5.87
C ASP A 64 -6.97 -21.13 4.43
N GLY A 65 -6.20 -20.20 3.84
CA GLY A 65 -6.41 -19.68 2.49
C GLY A 65 -7.52 -18.62 2.37
N ARG A 66 -8.12 -18.21 3.48
CA ARG A 66 -9.17 -17.17 3.49
C ARG A 66 -8.60 -15.80 3.16
N GLY A 67 -7.38 -15.52 3.61
CA GLY A 67 -6.66 -14.29 3.27
C GLY A 67 -6.42 -14.18 1.76
N GLU A 68 -6.04 -15.26 1.09
CA GLU A 68 -5.87 -15.27 -0.36
C GLU A 68 -7.16 -14.84 -1.10
N ILE A 69 -8.32 -15.33 -0.64
CA ILE A 69 -9.63 -14.96 -1.21
C ILE A 69 -9.90 -13.48 -0.97
N ALA A 70 -9.64 -12.97 0.24
CA ALA A 70 -9.87 -11.57 0.57
C ALA A 70 -8.97 -10.64 -0.25
N ALA A 71 -7.66 -10.91 -0.32
CA ALA A 71 -6.71 -10.13 -1.10
C ALA A 71 -7.05 -10.14 -2.60
N LYS A 72 -7.45 -11.31 -3.13
CA LYS A 72 -7.90 -11.39 -4.53
C LYS A 72 -9.16 -10.55 -4.78
N LEU A 73 -10.15 -10.62 -3.91
CA LEU A 73 -11.36 -9.79 -4.00
C LEU A 73 -11.03 -8.30 -3.90
N ALA A 74 -10.11 -7.93 -2.98
CA ALA A 74 -9.67 -6.55 -2.83
C ALA A 74 -9.10 -6.00 -4.16
N VAL A 75 -8.18 -6.73 -4.78
CA VAL A 75 -7.61 -6.37 -6.08
C VAL A 75 -8.68 -6.28 -7.16
N ASP A 76 -9.47 -7.35 -7.34
CA ASP A 76 -10.43 -7.47 -8.43
C ASP A 76 -11.51 -6.37 -8.37
N ILE A 77 -12.06 -6.11 -7.17
CA ILE A 77 -13.12 -5.11 -6.98
C ILE A 77 -12.57 -3.69 -7.10
N PHE A 78 -11.43 -3.41 -6.44
CA PHE A 78 -10.82 -2.08 -6.51
C PHE A 78 -10.50 -1.68 -7.95
N GLN A 79 -9.85 -2.56 -8.71
CA GLN A 79 -9.55 -2.32 -10.13
C GLN A 79 -10.82 -2.12 -10.95
N LYS A 80 -11.84 -2.98 -10.76
CA LYS A 80 -13.11 -2.87 -11.48
C LYS A 80 -13.76 -1.51 -11.25
N GLU A 81 -13.80 -1.03 -9.99
CA GLU A 81 -14.37 0.28 -9.66
C GLU A 81 -13.59 1.42 -10.33
N ILE A 82 -12.24 1.36 -10.32
CA ILE A 82 -11.42 2.36 -10.99
C ILE A 82 -11.65 2.34 -12.52
N PHE A 83 -11.78 1.17 -13.15
CA PHE A 83 -12.03 1.07 -14.60
C PHE A 83 -13.44 1.49 -15.01
N THR A 84 -14.43 1.36 -14.13
CA THR A 84 -15.83 1.64 -14.44
C THR A 84 -16.17 3.11 -14.26
N ASN A 85 -15.58 3.76 -13.24
CA ASN A 85 -15.95 5.11 -12.81
C ASN A 85 -15.02 6.20 -13.40
N GLU A 86 -14.36 5.93 -14.54
CA GLU A 86 -13.47 6.90 -15.22
C GLU A 86 -14.18 8.19 -15.67
N GLN A 87 -15.51 8.13 -15.88
CA GLN A 87 -16.31 9.24 -16.40
C GLN A 87 -17.04 10.04 -15.32
N GLU A 88 -16.90 9.69 -14.05
CA GLU A 88 -17.54 10.44 -12.99
C GLU A 88 -16.82 11.79 -12.76
N GLU A 89 -17.59 12.86 -12.58
CA GLU A 89 -17.09 14.23 -12.30
C GLU A 89 -16.49 14.36 -10.89
N ILE A 90 -16.19 13.23 -10.21
CA ILE A 90 -15.58 13.22 -8.89
C ILE A 90 -14.05 13.21 -9.00
N GLY A 91 -13.39 13.86 -8.07
CA GLY A 91 -11.92 13.91 -8.03
C GLY A 91 -11.28 12.53 -7.83
N ILE A 92 -10.01 12.38 -8.24
CA ILE A 92 -9.26 11.12 -8.18
C ILE A 92 -9.25 10.53 -6.77
N GLY A 93 -9.04 11.37 -5.74
CA GLY A 93 -9.05 10.92 -4.34
C GLY A 93 -10.37 10.27 -3.95
N ALA A 94 -11.50 10.92 -4.28
CA ALA A 94 -12.83 10.37 -4.00
C ALA A 94 -13.08 9.05 -4.75
N ARG A 95 -12.61 8.91 -5.99
CA ARG A 95 -12.69 7.65 -6.74
C ARG A 95 -11.95 6.52 -6.03
N LEU A 96 -10.74 6.78 -5.54
CA LEU A 96 -9.93 5.79 -4.81
C LEU A 96 -10.59 5.40 -3.49
N ILE A 97 -11.12 6.36 -2.73
CA ILE A 97 -11.88 6.10 -1.49
C ILE A 97 -13.12 5.25 -1.78
N ASN A 98 -13.91 5.60 -2.81
CA ASN A 98 -15.10 4.86 -3.19
C ASN A 98 -14.77 3.42 -3.61
N ALA A 99 -13.68 3.22 -4.35
CA ALA A 99 -13.22 1.89 -4.74
C ALA A 99 -12.79 1.04 -3.52
N ALA A 100 -12.08 1.64 -2.55
CA ALA A 100 -11.70 0.97 -1.31
C ALA A 100 -12.92 0.59 -0.46
N ASN A 101 -13.87 1.51 -0.30
CA ASN A 101 -15.13 1.25 0.41
C ASN A 101 -15.96 0.16 -0.27
N LYS A 102 -15.98 0.14 -1.61
CA LYS A 102 -16.67 -0.91 -2.37
C LYS A 102 -16.02 -2.27 -2.20
N ALA A 103 -14.69 -2.33 -2.22
CA ALA A 103 -13.96 -3.56 -1.93
C ALA A 103 -14.27 -4.06 -0.51
N ASN A 104 -14.25 -3.18 0.50
CA ASN A 104 -14.63 -3.51 1.86
C ASN A 104 -16.05 -4.09 1.95
N GLU A 105 -17.03 -3.41 1.34
CA GLU A 105 -18.44 -3.85 1.32
C GLU A 105 -18.59 -5.28 0.78
N VAL A 106 -17.92 -5.58 -0.33
CA VAL A 106 -18.00 -6.88 -0.99
C VAL A 106 -17.36 -7.96 -0.11
N ILE A 107 -16.14 -7.73 0.38
CA ILE A 107 -15.42 -8.71 1.22
C ILE A 107 -16.21 -8.97 2.51
N TRP A 108 -16.70 -7.91 3.17
CA TRP A 108 -17.54 -8.02 4.38
C TRP A 108 -18.79 -8.85 4.11
N LYS A 109 -19.54 -8.56 3.05
CA LYS A 109 -20.77 -9.32 2.71
C LYS A 109 -20.46 -10.78 2.42
N CYS A 110 -19.43 -11.08 1.65
CA CYS A 110 -18.99 -12.45 1.37
C CYS A 110 -18.60 -13.19 2.65
N SER A 111 -17.79 -12.55 3.52
CA SER A 111 -17.37 -13.10 4.81
C SER A 111 -18.56 -13.43 5.74
N LYS A 112 -19.60 -12.60 5.73
CA LYS A 112 -20.79 -12.82 6.57
C LYS A 112 -21.78 -13.84 6.00
N SER A 113 -21.86 -13.96 4.67
CA SER A 113 -22.81 -14.87 4.03
C SER A 113 -22.29 -16.30 3.86
N ASN A 114 -20.98 -16.54 4.01
CA ASN A 114 -20.38 -17.85 3.81
C ASN A 114 -19.47 -18.23 5.01
N PRO A 115 -19.91 -19.18 5.87
CA PRO A 115 -19.11 -19.61 7.02
C PRO A 115 -17.71 -20.15 6.70
N SER A 116 -17.51 -20.69 5.49
CA SER A 116 -16.19 -21.25 5.09
C SER A 116 -15.13 -20.18 4.90
N ILE A 117 -15.52 -18.95 4.65
CA ILE A 117 -14.64 -17.79 4.47
C ILE A 117 -14.87 -16.69 5.51
N ALA A 118 -15.55 -17.04 6.61
CA ALA A 118 -15.82 -16.10 7.70
C ALA A 118 -14.51 -15.60 8.32
N GLY A 119 -14.44 -14.30 8.59
CA GLY A 119 -13.26 -13.66 9.18
C GLY A 119 -12.11 -13.40 8.20
N MET A 120 -12.30 -13.60 6.89
CA MET A 120 -11.34 -13.17 5.88
C MET A 120 -11.24 -11.64 5.85
N ALA A 121 -10.03 -11.13 5.72
CA ALA A 121 -9.75 -9.70 5.60
C ALA A 121 -8.51 -9.46 4.72
N SER A 122 -8.29 -8.22 4.31
CA SER A 122 -7.10 -7.85 3.54
C SER A 122 -6.72 -6.39 3.78
N THR A 123 -5.43 -6.08 3.74
CA THR A 123 -4.96 -4.71 3.57
C THR A 123 -5.23 -4.22 2.14
N LEU A 124 -5.08 -2.94 1.93
CA LEU A 124 -5.03 -2.31 0.61
C LEU A 124 -4.04 -1.15 0.64
N THR A 125 -3.02 -1.20 -0.21
CA THR A 125 -2.20 -0.03 -0.55
C THR A 125 -2.17 0.10 -2.06
N ALA A 126 -2.71 1.20 -2.57
CA ALA A 126 -2.79 1.46 -4.00
C ALA A 126 -2.18 2.82 -4.34
N ALA A 127 -1.45 2.88 -5.45
CA ALA A 127 -0.90 4.12 -5.99
C ALA A 127 -1.35 4.29 -7.44
N LEU A 128 -2.04 5.40 -7.73
CA LEU A 128 -2.46 5.81 -9.07
C LEU A 128 -1.60 6.99 -9.53
N VAL A 129 -0.71 6.72 -10.47
CA VAL A 129 0.13 7.76 -11.10
C VAL A 129 -0.66 8.42 -12.23
N VAL A 130 -0.96 9.71 -12.08
CA VAL A 130 -1.55 10.59 -13.09
C VAL A 130 -0.64 11.81 -13.21
N PRO A 131 0.26 11.85 -14.20
CA PRO A 131 1.29 12.85 -14.26
C PRO A 131 0.79 14.31 -14.14
N PRO A 132 1.44 15.15 -13.34
CA PRO A 132 2.69 14.92 -12.61
C PRO A 132 2.51 14.31 -11.21
N GLN A 133 1.30 13.92 -10.82
CA GLN A 133 0.97 13.51 -9.45
C GLN A 133 0.84 11.98 -9.30
N VAL A 134 1.01 11.52 -8.07
CA VAL A 134 0.56 10.21 -7.60
C VAL A 134 -0.44 10.39 -6.46
N TYR A 135 -1.49 9.57 -6.50
CA TYR A 135 -2.50 9.47 -5.44
C TYR A 135 -2.39 8.08 -4.82
N ILE A 136 -2.23 8.05 -3.50
CA ILE A 136 -2.02 6.82 -2.74
C ILE A 136 -3.18 6.65 -1.79
N VAL A 137 -3.86 5.50 -1.82
CA VAL A 137 -4.90 5.13 -0.86
C VAL A 137 -4.42 3.93 -0.05
N GLU A 138 -4.70 3.96 1.25
CA GLU A 138 -4.32 2.90 2.16
C GLU A 138 -5.45 2.49 3.11
N VAL A 139 -5.51 1.19 3.41
CA VAL A 139 -6.25 0.56 4.50
C VAL A 139 -5.36 -0.57 5.04
N GLY A 140 -4.87 -0.43 6.27
CA GLY A 140 -4.01 -1.44 6.91
C GLY A 140 -2.57 -0.99 7.14
N ASP A 141 -1.61 -1.90 7.04
CA ASP A 141 -0.19 -1.70 7.32
C ASP A 141 0.76 -2.13 6.18
N SER A 142 0.21 -2.41 5.00
CA SER A 142 1.01 -2.44 3.77
C SER A 142 1.42 -1.02 3.42
N ARG A 143 2.66 -0.84 2.92
CA ARG A 143 3.28 0.48 2.83
C ARG A 143 3.56 0.94 1.41
N CYS A 144 3.60 2.26 1.24
CA CYS A 144 4.18 2.93 0.08
C CYS A 144 5.34 3.82 0.53
N TYR A 145 6.47 3.70 -0.16
CA TYR A 145 7.66 4.53 0.04
C TYR A 145 7.98 5.32 -1.22
N LEU A 146 8.45 6.56 -1.01
CA LEU A 146 9.08 7.37 -2.03
C LEU A 146 10.60 7.34 -1.84
N VAL A 147 11.34 7.02 -2.89
CA VAL A 147 12.79 7.19 -2.94
C VAL A 147 13.11 8.36 -3.88
N ARG A 148 13.66 9.43 -3.30
CA ARG A 148 14.01 10.68 -3.99
C ARG A 148 15.36 11.18 -3.44
N ASP A 149 16.27 11.60 -4.34
CA ASP A 149 17.56 12.22 -3.98
C ASP A 149 18.39 11.41 -2.96
N GLY A 150 18.35 10.09 -3.06
CA GLY A 150 19.11 9.19 -2.18
C GLY A 150 18.51 9.03 -0.79
N ALA A 151 17.29 9.46 -0.57
CA ALA A 151 16.53 9.24 0.67
C ALA A 151 15.30 8.37 0.40
N ILE A 152 14.91 7.55 1.38
CA ILE A 152 13.67 6.79 1.40
C ILE A 152 12.73 7.40 2.44
N THR A 153 11.47 7.61 2.08
CA THR A 153 10.45 8.18 2.95
C THR A 153 9.19 7.33 2.87
N GLN A 154 8.69 6.84 4.00
CA GLN A 154 7.39 6.19 4.06
C GLN A 154 6.30 7.25 3.82
N VAL A 155 5.46 7.05 2.80
CA VAL A 155 4.37 7.97 2.42
C VAL A 155 3.07 7.60 3.12
N THR A 156 2.81 6.31 3.26
CA THR A 156 1.67 5.76 4.02
C THR A 156 1.94 5.80 5.52
N ARG A 157 0.88 5.68 6.32
CA ARG A 157 1.00 5.56 7.77
C ARG A 157 0.27 4.32 8.25
N ASP A 158 0.99 3.37 8.84
CA ASP A 158 0.42 2.10 9.28
C ASP A 158 -0.81 2.30 10.18
N GLN A 159 -1.91 1.67 9.82
CA GLN A 159 -3.10 1.62 10.66
C GLN A 159 -3.00 0.39 11.59
N SER A 160 -1.98 0.40 12.46
CA SER A 160 -1.64 -0.69 13.37
C SER A 160 -1.61 -0.22 14.83
N MET A 161 -1.75 -1.18 15.77
CA MET A 161 -1.70 -0.89 17.21
C MET A 161 -0.39 -0.24 17.61
N VAL A 162 0.73 -0.72 17.11
CA VAL A 162 2.05 -0.17 17.47
C VAL A 162 2.24 1.23 16.90
N GLN A 163 1.70 1.55 15.73
CA GLN A 163 1.75 2.91 15.19
C GLN A 163 0.92 3.86 16.05
N MET A 164 -0.27 3.45 16.46
CA MET A 164 -1.11 4.24 17.40
C MET A 164 -0.37 4.53 18.70
N LEU A 165 0.34 3.54 19.27
CA LEU A 165 1.12 3.71 20.51
C LEU A 165 2.33 4.64 20.31
N ILE A 166 2.98 4.61 19.13
CA ILE A 166 4.05 5.54 18.75
C ILE A 166 3.49 6.97 18.69
N ASP A 167 2.36 7.15 18.02
CA ASP A 167 1.71 8.45 17.83
C ASP A 167 1.27 9.08 19.16
N GLY A 168 0.79 8.24 20.08
CA GLY A 168 0.47 8.62 21.46
C GLY A 168 1.69 8.84 22.34
N GLY A 169 2.91 8.64 21.83
CA GLY A 169 4.16 8.79 22.60
C GLY A 169 4.36 7.73 23.68
N VAL A 170 3.59 6.62 23.64
CA VAL A 170 3.64 5.54 24.64
C VAL A 170 4.85 4.65 24.41
N ILE A 171 5.18 4.37 23.14
CA ILE A 171 6.36 3.57 22.77
C ILE A 171 7.21 4.30 21.72
N THR A 172 8.45 3.86 21.56
CA THR A 172 9.34 4.36 20.49
C THR A 172 9.26 3.46 19.25
N PRO A 173 9.65 3.94 18.06
CA PRO A 173 9.74 3.09 16.86
C PRO A 173 10.66 1.87 17.06
N HIS A 174 11.67 1.98 17.91
CA HIS A 174 12.57 0.87 18.22
C HIS A 174 11.86 -0.21 19.05
N THR A 175 11.09 0.17 20.08
CA THR A 175 10.37 -0.79 20.92
C THR A 175 9.18 -1.40 20.20
N ALA A 176 8.58 -0.70 19.24
CA ALA A 176 7.50 -1.21 18.41
C ALA A 176 7.88 -2.49 17.65
N LYS A 177 9.13 -2.62 17.19
CA LYS A 177 9.61 -3.79 16.42
C LYS A 177 9.53 -5.11 17.18
N ILE A 178 9.62 -5.06 18.52
CA ILE A 178 9.59 -6.25 19.40
C ILE A 178 8.33 -6.29 20.27
N HIS A 179 7.40 -5.36 20.05
CA HIS A 179 6.20 -5.26 20.87
C HIS A 179 5.26 -6.47 20.66
N PRO A 180 4.60 -7.00 21.72
CA PRO A 180 3.66 -8.12 21.57
C PRO A 180 2.53 -7.86 20.56
N TYR A 181 2.09 -6.61 20.43
CA TYR A 181 1.00 -6.18 19.54
C TYR A 181 1.47 -5.71 18.16
N ARG A 182 2.73 -5.97 17.76
CA ARG A 182 3.28 -5.50 16.49
C ARG A 182 2.56 -5.99 15.23
N ASN A 183 1.81 -7.09 15.36
CA ASN A 183 1.04 -7.69 14.26
C ASN A 183 -0.45 -7.36 14.32
N ILE A 184 -0.89 -6.46 15.22
CA ILE A 184 -2.30 -6.08 15.32
C ILE A 184 -2.56 -4.93 14.36
N VAL A 185 -3.33 -5.21 13.32
CA VAL A 185 -3.83 -4.24 12.34
C VAL A 185 -5.19 -3.72 12.80
N LEU A 186 -5.36 -2.41 12.89
CA LEU A 186 -6.59 -1.77 13.39
C LEU A 186 -7.68 -1.67 12.33
N GLN A 187 -7.30 -1.57 11.05
CA GLN A 187 -8.22 -1.52 9.93
C GLN A 187 -7.79 -2.48 8.82
N SER A 188 -8.75 -3.24 8.29
CA SER A 188 -8.57 -4.12 7.13
C SER A 188 -9.89 -4.22 6.37
N LEU A 189 -9.82 -4.34 5.06
CA LEU A 189 -10.99 -4.60 4.22
C LEU A 189 -11.66 -5.92 4.62
N GLY A 190 -12.96 -5.89 4.82
CA GLY A 190 -13.75 -7.07 5.20
C GLY A 190 -13.79 -7.40 6.70
N ALA A 191 -12.97 -6.76 7.53
CA ALA A 191 -12.98 -6.98 8.98
C ALA A 191 -14.22 -6.35 9.65
N ARG A 192 -14.61 -5.14 9.20
CA ARG A 192 -15.75 -4.38 9.74
C ARG A 192 -16.70 -3.97 8.61
N VAL A 193 -17.91 -3.53 8.98
CA VAL A 193 -18.92 -3.06 8.03
C VAL A 193 -18.44 -1.84 7.23
N SER A 194 -17.63 -0.99 7.84
CA SER A 194 -17.02 0.19 7.24
C SER A 194 -15.53 0.24 7.55
N VAL A 195 -14.79 0.95 6.70
CA VAL A 195 -13.38 1.30 6.88
C VAL A 195 -13.20 2.80 6.59
N VAL A 196 -12.10 3.36 7.05
CA VAL A 196 -11.73 4.76 6.78
C VAL A 196 -10.44 4.74 5.94
N PRO A 197 -10.54 4.71 4.61
CA PRO A 197 -9.36 4.79 3.74
C PRO A 197 -8.69 6.15 3.88
N VAL A 198 -7.35 6.17 3.93
CA VAL A 198 -6.57 7.39 3.96
C VAL A 198 -6.01 7.66 2.56
N ILE A 199 -6.13 8.92 2.10
CA ILE A 199 -5.57 9.36 0.82
C ILE A 199 -4.41 10.30 1.07
N THR A 200 -3.30 10.03 0.39
CA THR A 200 -2.14 10.91 0.29
C THR A 200 -1.87 11.22 -1.17
N SER A 201 -1.57 12.48 -1.51
CA SER A 201 -1.12 12.84 -2.85
C SER A 201 0.17 13.63 -2.80
N LEU A 202 1.03 13.42 -3.80
CA LEU A 202 2.28 14.16 -3.94
C LEU A 202 2.64 14.34 -5.41
N GLU A 203 3.42 15.38 -5.70
CA GLU A 203 3.99 15.61 -7.02
C GLU A 203 5.23 14.75 -7.20
N LEU A 204 5.24 13.97 -8.30
CA LEU A 204 6.38 13.15 -8.67
C LEU A 204 7.44 13.95 -9.40
N ALA A 205 8.69 13.62 -9.17
CA ALA A 205 9.84 14.14 -9.87
C ALA A 205 10.48 13.08 -10.76
N GLN A 206 11.24 13.55 -11.74
CA GLN A 206 12.04 12.69 -12.58
C GLN A 206 13.06 11.91 -11.75
N LYS A 207 13.18 10.60 -11.99
CA LYS A 207 14.01 9.63 -11.26
C LYS A 207 13.47 9.22 -9.88
N ASP A 208 12.31 9.71 -9.45
CA ASP A 208 11.66 9.15 -8.29
C ASP A 208 11.43 7.65 -8.45
N ARG A 209 11.45 6.94 -7.33
CA ARG A 209 11.01 5.55 -7.30
C ARG A 209 9.94 5.39 -6.22
N LEU A 210 8.90 4.66 -6.57
CA LEU A 210 7.84 4.28 -5.64
C LEU A 210 7.98 2.78 -5.34
N LEU A 211 7.99 2.44 -4.06
CA LEU A 211 7.96 1.05 -3.59
C LEU A 211 6.67 0.84 -2.82
N LEU A 212 5.79 -0.04 -3.33
CA LEU A 212 4.65 -0.56 -2.58
C LEU A 212 5.01 -1.95 -2.08
N CYS A 213 4.69 -2.28 -0.82
CA CYS A 213 5.01 -3.58 -0.28
C CYS A 213 4.05 -4.02 0.83
N SER A 214 3.93 -5.35 1.02
CA SER A 214 3.33 -5.94 2.20
C SER A 214 4.27 -5.86 3.41
N ASP A 215 3.74 -6.14 4.58
CA ASP A 215 4.46 -6.08 5.86
C ASP A 215 5.60 -7.09 5.95
N GLY A 216 5.51 -8.22 5.23
CA GLY A 216 6.59 -9.20 5.14
C GLY A 216 7.89 -8.64 4.53
N LEU A 217 7.81 -7.58 3.71
CA LEU A 217 9.00 -6.83 3.33
C LEU A 217 9.38 -5.81 4.40
N SER A 218 8.47 -4.92 4.77
CA SER A 218 8.78 -3.72 5.56
C SER A 218 9.10 -4.03 7.03
N LYS A 219 8.58 -5.12 7.59
CA LYS A 219 8.92 -5.57 8.95
C LYS A 219 10.25 -6.31 9.02
N ASN A 220 10.65 -6.97 7.93
CA ASN A 220 11.86 -7.80 7.91
C ASN A 220 13.09 -7.06 7.36
N LEU A 221 12.93 -6.19 6.36
CA LEU A 221 14.05 -5.49 5.71
C LEU A 221 14.14 -4.03 6.17
N PRO A 222 15.26 -3.61 6.80
CA PRO A 222 15.45 -2.21 7.20
C PRO A 222 15.41 -1.24 6.01
N GLU A 223 14.87 -0.03 6.23
CA GLU A 223 14.74 1.00 5.18
C GLU A 223 16.08 1.36 4.54
N GLU A 224 17.16 1.40 5.32
CA GLU A 224 18.51 1.67 4.81
C GLU A 224 18.94 0.60 3.79
N LYS A 225 18.54 -0.66 4.02
CA LYS A 225 18.85 -1.76 3.10
C LYS A 225 17.96 -1.75 1.88
N MET A 226 16.68 -1.39 2.03
CA MET A 226 15.78 -1.16 0.89
C MET A 226 16.34 -0.04 0.00
N LEU A 227 16.73 1.09 0.60
CA LEU A 227 17.33 2.22 -0.11
C LEU A 227 18.58 1.80 -0.86
N GLU A 228 19.52 1.10 -0.19
CA GLU A 228 20.75 0.61 -0.81
C GLU A 228 20.46 -0.21 -2.08
N ILE A 229 19.53 -1.18 -2.01
CA ILE A 229 19.16 -2.01 -3.14
C ILE A 229 18.55 -1.16 -4.26
N ILE A 230 17.60 -0.31 -3.90
CA ILE A 230 16.84 0.50 -4.86
C ILE A 230 17.76 1.48 -5.61
N VAL A 231 18.66 2.19 -4.93
CA VAL A 231 19.49 3.21 -5.59
C VAL A 231 20.64 2.61 -6.40
N ASN A 232 21.16 1.45 -6.01
CA ASN A 232 22.28 0.79 -6.69
C ASN A 232 21.86 -0.03 -7.92
N GLN A 233 20.56 -0.20 -8.14
CA GLN A 233 20.04 -0.98 -9.26
C GLN A 233 19.08 -0.14 -10.10
N GLU A 234 19.43 0.09 -11.38
CA GLU A 234 18.58 0.83 -12.33
C GLU A 234 17.44 -0.01 -12.90
N ASP A 235 17.63 -1.32 -13.00
CA ASP A 235 16.61 -2.24 -13.49
C ASP A 235 15.62 -2.58 -12.36
N VAL A 236 14.37 -2.13 -12.53
CA VAL A 236 13.30 -2.35 -11.54
C VAL A 236 12.98 -3.84 -11.33
N VAL A 237 13.21 -4.70 -12.34
CA VAL A 237 12.99 -6.14 -12.23
C VAL A 237 14.02 -6.74 -11.28
N ILE A 238 15.30 -6.43 -11.52
CA ILE A 238 16.39 -6.93 -10.67
C ILE A 238 16.27 -6.35 -9.26
N ALA A 239 16.00 -5.05 -9.13
CA ALA A 239 15.87 -4.40 -7.83
C ALA A 239 14.75 -5.01 -6.98
N SER A 240 13.56 -5.20 -7.54
CA SER A 240 12.43 -5.80 -6.82
C SER A 240 12.70 -7.25 -6.41
N GLN A 241 13.33 -8.05 -7.27
CA GLN A 241 13.75 -9.41 -6.94
C GLN A 241 14.80 -9.44 -5.81
N GLN A 242 15.75 -8.49 -5.81
CA GLN A 242 16.74 -8.35 -4.74
C GLN A 242 16.11 -7.95 -3.41
N LEU A 243 15.06 -7.11 -3.42
CA LEU A 243 14.30 -6.78 -2.20
C LEU A 243 13.66 -8.03 -1.59
N ILE A 244 12.98 -8.84 -2.40
CA ILE A 244 12.37 -10.10 -1.94
C ILE A 244 13.44 -11.06 -1.42
N ALA A 245 14.53 -11.24 -2.16
CA ALA A 245 15.62 -12.14 -1.75
C ALA A 245 16.23 -11.70 -0.42
N ALA A 246 16.48 -10.40 -0.24
CA ALA A 246 17.04 -9.85 0.99
C ALA A 246 16.11 -10.02 2.20
N ALA A 247 14.79 -9.84 2.03
CA ALA A 247 13.81 -10.12 3.08
C ALA A 247 13.81 -11.62 3.46
N ASN A 248 13.81 -12.48 2.47
CA ASN A 248 13.86 -13.94 2.66
C ASN A 248 15.15 -14.40 3.36
N ASP A 249 16.28 -13.76 3.10
CA ASP A 249 17.57 -14.08 3.76
C ASP A 249 17.56 -13.72 5.26
N LEU A 250 16.72 -12.74 5.66
CA LEU A 250 16.49 -12.37 7.06
C LEU A 250 15.38 -13.19 7.73
N ILE A 251 14.99 -14.32 7.11
CA ILE A 251 13.95 -15.25 7.58
C ILE A 251 12.58 -14.53 7.67
N ALA A 252 12.11 -14.04 6.51
CA ALA A 252 10.74 -13.54 6.41
C ALA A 252 9.75 -14.61 6.88
N ASP A 253 9.06 -14.33 7.98
CA ASP A 253 8.08 -15.23 8.60
C ASP A 253 6.67 -15.07 7.98
N ASP A 254 6.54 -14.20 7.01
CA ASP A 254 5.32 -13.94 6.23
C ASP A 254 5.54 -14.00 4.72
N ASN A 255 4.44 -13.87 3.97
CA ASN A 255 4.47 -13.64 2.53
C ASN A 255 5.13 -12.28 2.25
N VAL A 256 5.88 -12.17 1.17
CA VAL A 256 6.65 -10.96 0.84
C VAL A 256 6.29 -10.49 -0.55
N THR A 257 5.70 -9.31 -0.64
CA THR A 257 5.28 -8.71 -1.91
C THR A 257 5.86 -7.31 -2.07
N ALA A 258 6.35 -7.00 -3.26
CA ALA A 258 6.88 -5.69 -3.62
C ALA A 258 6.48 -5.31 -5.05
N ILE A 259 6.12 -4.04 -5.25
CA ILE A 259 6.04 -3.38 -6.56
C ILE A 259 7.02 -2.23 -6.52
N LEU A 260 7.97 -2.20 -7.45
CA LEU A 260 8.90 -1.09 -7.62
C LEU A 260 8.62 -0.39 -8.95
N ALA A 261 8.40 0.92 -8.88
CA ALA A 261 8.23 1.79 -10.04
C ALA A 261 9.34 2.83 -10.12
N MET A 262 9.83 3.13 -11.32
CA MET A 262 10.76 4.21 -11.62
C MET A 262 10.11 5.20 -12.57
N ILE A 263 10.15 6.48 -12.20
CA ILE A 263 9.53 7.60 -12.90
C ILE A 263 10.55 8.23 -13.84
N GLU A 264 10.19 8.36 -15.11
CA GLU A 264 11.04 8.93 -16.15
C GLU A 264 10.24 9.91 -17.03
N GLY A 265 10.96 10.75 -17.79
CA GLY A 265 10.36 11.66 -18.76
C GLY A 265 10.22 13.09 -18.26
N ASP A 266 10.07 14.01 -19.20
CA ASP A 266 10.07 15.45 -18.97
C ASP A 266 8.70 16.04 -18.59
N ALA A 267 7.66 15.19 -18.52
CA ALA A 267 6.38 15.53 -17.90
C ALA A 267 6.48 15.67 -16.38
N PHE A 268 7.51 15.08 -15.77
CA PHE A 268 7.77 15.18 -14.34
C PHE A 268 8.80 16.29 -14.07
N ALA A 269 8.54 17.10 -13.04
CA ALA A 269 9.45 18.17 -12.64
C ALA A 269 10.84 17.60 -12.25
N LYS A 270 11.85 18.47 -12.20
CA LYS A 270 13.09 18.11 -11.51
C LYS A 270 12.84 18.09 -10.00
N ALA A 271 13.50 17.18 -9.29
CA ALA A 271 13.30 16.97 -7.85
C ALA A 271 13.41 18.26 -7.01
N GLU A 272 14.33 19.15 -7.35
CA GLU A 272 14.54 20.46 -6.70
C GLU A 272 13.30 21.38 -6.70
N LYS A 273 12.31 21.10 -7.55
CA LYS A 273 11.10 21.90 -7.73
C LYS A 273 9.82 21.17 -7.34
N ALA A 274 9.89 19.87 -7.12
CA ALA A 274 8.74 19.09 -6.72
C ALA A 274 8.44 19.31 -5.22
N ALA A 275 7.39 20.09 -4.95
CA ALA A 275 6.90 20.26 -3.59
C ALA A 275 6.24 18.95 -3.12
N THR A 276 6.69 18.39 -2.01
CA THR A 276 5.99 17.29 -1.35
C THR A 276 4.82 17.89 -0.58
N LEU A 277 3.67 18.00 -1.21
CA LEU A 277 2.42 18.33 -0.55
C LEU A 277 1.78 17.01 -0.10
N LEU A 278 1.94 16.67 1.16
CA LEU A 278 1.19 15.60 1.81
C LEU A 278 -0.19 16.17 2.15
N LEU A 279 -1.15 15.94 1.27
CA LEU A 279 -2.56 16.17 1.59
C LEU A 279 -3.13 14.82 2.04
N SER A 280 -3.31 14.63 3.34
CA SER A 280 -4.10 13.53 3.86
C SER A 280 -5.54 14.03 3.99
N GLU A 281 -6.44 13.56 3.12
CA GLU A 281 -7.87 13.69 3.32
C GLU A 281 -8.37 12.38 3.96
N THR A 282 -8.81 12.47 5.21
CA THR A 282 -9.63 11.42 5.82
C THR A 282 -11.08 11.66 5.41
N ALA A 283 -11.79 10.64 4.96
CA ALA A 283 -13.24 10.72 4.92
C ALA A 283 -13.71 10.97 6.37
N ASP A 284 -14.46 12.07 6.58
CA ASP A 284 -14.96 12.48 7.88
C ASP A 284 -15.64 11.31 8.61
N GLY A 285 -14.91 10.71 9.52
CA GLY A 285 -15.38 9.69 10.44
C GLY A 285 -14.56 9.84 11.71
N ASP A 286 -15.24 10.19 12.78
CA ASP A 286 -14.63 10.45 14.08
C ASP A 286 -14.06 9.16 14.68
N LEU A 287 -12.80 8.86 14.34
CA LEU A 287 -12.02 7.78 14.96
C LEU A 287 -11.64 8.09 16.41
N SER A 288 -11.83 9.35 16.87
CA SER A 288 -11.44 9.79 18.20
C SER A 288 -12.27 9.11 19.31
N GLU A 289 -13.57 8.94 19.12
CA GLU A 289 -14.44 8.28 20.12
C GLU A 289 -14.17 6.77 20.21
N GLU A 290 -13.96 6.07 19.08
CA GLU A 290 -13.65 4.62 19.11
C GLU A 290 -12.23 4.34 19.66
N LEU A 291 -11.28 5.27 19.51
CA LEU A 291 -9.93 5.15 20.03
C LEU A 291 -9.88 5.41 21.55
N GLU A 292 -10.73 6.29 22.09
CA GLU A 292 -10.87 6.52 23.54
C GLU A 292 -11.44 5.28 24.26
N ASP A 293 -12.40 4.58 23.65
CA ASP A 293 -12.95 3.33 24.19
C ASP A 293 -11.90 2.20 24.20
N LEU A 294 -11.12 2.04 23.12
CA LEU A 294 -10.06 1.04 23.05
C LEU A 294 -8.90 1.32 24.01
N THR A 295 -8.53 2.60 24.19
CA THR A 295 -7.49 2.98 25.16
C THR A 295 -7.95 2.78 26.60
N SER A 296 -9.24 2.94 26.90
CA SER A 296 -9.80 2.68 28.23
C SER A 296 -9.83 1.18 28.55
N GLU A 297 -10.16 0.32 27.57
CA GLU A 297 -10.11 -1.15 27.75
C GLU A 297 -8.67 -1.68 27.91
N LEU A 298 -7.71 -1.12 27.18
CA LEU A 298 -6.29 -1.52 27.26
C LEU A 298 -5.63 -1.07 28.56
N SER A 299 -6.04 0.05 29.16
CA SER A 299 -5.53 0.51 30.46
C SER A 299 -5.94 -0.43 31.62
N LEU A 300 -7.01 -1.19 31.45
CA LEU A 300 -7.45 -2.19 32.42
C LEU A 300 -6.67 -3.52 32.33
N ILE A 301 -6.04 -3.78 31.18
CA ILE A 301 -5.28 -5.02 30.97
C ILE A 301 -3.82 -4.89 31.47
N ASP A 302 -3.24 -3.70 31.45
CA ASP A 302 -1.86 -3.47 31.89
C ASP A 302 -1.70 -3.54 33.44
N GLU A 303 -2.76 -3.33 34.22
CA GLU A 303 -2.70 -3.49 35.68
C GLU A 303 -2.61 -4.95 36.14
N ASP A 304 -3.04 -5.91 35.31
CA ASP A 304 -3.01 -7.34 35.63
C ASP A 304 -1.69 -8.05 35.23
N ILE A 305 -0.79 -7.38 34.48
CA ILE A 305 0.47 -7.97 33.99
C ILE A 305 1.68 -7.51 34.83
N ILE A 306 1.54 -6.50 35.70
CA ILE A 306 2.63 -5.94 36.52
C ILE A 306 2.61 -6.44 37.99
N ASN A 307 1.69 -7.33 38.38
CA ASN A 307 1.67 -7.95 39.70
C ASN A 307 2.09 -9.43 39.69
#